data_d17c1e058f27dcd431b37f834e106a4c
#
_entry.id   d17c1e058f27dcd431b37f834e106a4c
#
_cell.length_a   1.000
_cell.length_b   1.000
_cell.length_c   1.000
_cell.angle_alpha   90.00
_cell.angle_beta   90.00
_cell.angle_gamma   90.00
#
_symmetry.space_group_name_H-M   'P 1'
#
loop_
_entity.id
_entity.type
_entity.pdbx_description
1 polymer ?
#
loop_
_entity_poly.entity_id
_entity_poly.type
_entity_poly.pdbx_seq_one_letter_code
_entity_poly.pdbx_strand_id
1 'polypeptide(L)'
;MLQLQRGKAMSYLVRELGELGFAWAYRVIDARAFGIPQRRQRVVLVASRTEDPRPVLFACDAGETLPDFSSRLLCGFYWTEGLRGLGWAVDAVPTLKGGSTIGIPSPPGIWDPLDHSITTPDIRDAERLQGFDEDWTAPAIDVEGVRRGHRWKLVGNAVSVPVAEWLGRRLTDPSGDAPSGNPLKTAAPWPRAAWGSKAKAYTIDVSTWPVRMQRSGLREFLRFPRYPLSHRAASGFFKRADVSCLSFQDGFLQDVKLHVDRMARSVDLSHAAKVRRQEPACA
;
A
#
# COMPACT_ATOMS: atom_id res chain seq x y z
N MET A 1 7.51 6.10 10.36
CA MET A 1 8.61 6.18 11.35
C MET A 1 9.65 7.22 10.97
N LEU A 2 10.24 7.21 9.79
CA LEU A 2 11.32 8.14 9.39
C LEU A 2 10.93 9.64 9.51
N GLN A 3 9.69 9.99 9.22
CA GLN A 3 9.19 11.37 9.31
C GLN A 3 8.38 11.67 10.57
N LEU A 4 8.10 10.65 11.40
CA LEU A 4 7.29 10.81 12.60
C LEU A 4 7.98 11.76 13.58
N GLN A 5 7.26 12.83 13.97
CA GLN A 5 7.80 13.91 14.80
C GLN A 5 9.14 14.47 14.26
N ARG A 6 9.21 14.69 12.93
CA ARG A 6 10.43 15.15 12.23
C ARG A 6 11.62 14.23 12.43
N GLY A 7 11.40 12.91 12.47
CA GLY A 7 12.45 11.88 12.60
C GLY A 7 12.82 11.53 14.05
N LYS A 8 12.26 12.18 15.07
CA LYS A 8 12.59 11.90 16.48
C LYS A 8 12.35 10.44 16.87
N ALA A 9 11.30 9.81 16.34
CA ALA A 9 11.02 8.39 16.62
C ALA A 9 12.13 7.46 16.12
N MET A 10 12.70 7.76 14.94
CA MET A 10 13.83 6.97 14.42
C MET A 10 15.11 7.25 15.20
N SER A 11 15.38 8.53 15.52
CA SER A 11 16.54 8.91 16.35
C SER A 11 16.50 8.24 17.72
N TYR A 12 15.33 8.18 18.36
CA TYR A 12 15.16 7.48 19.62
C TYR A 12 15.48 5.99 19.48
N LEU A 13 14.87 5.32 18.51
CA LEU A 13 15.05 3.87 18.29
C LEU A 13 16.52 3.51 18.07
N VAL A 14 17.24 4.23 17.20
CA VAL A 14 18.63 3.87 16.87
C VAL A 14 19.59 4.20 18.01
N ARG A 15 19.27 5.22 18.81
CA ARG A 15 20.03 5.52 20.05
C ARG A 15 19.90 4.37 21.05
N GLU A 16 18.66 3.94 21.37
CA GLU A 16 18.43 2.82 22.29
C GLU A 16 19.12 1.53 21.81
N LEU A 17 19.05 1.24 20.51
CA LEU A 17 19.78 0.09 19.95
C LEU A 17 21.29 0.23 20.14
N GLY A 18 21.85 1.42 19.93
CA GLY A 18 23.28 1.68 20.12
C GLY A 18 23.72 1.55 21.58
N GLU A 19 22.93 2.06 22.53
CA GLU A 19 23.15 1.95 23.98
C GLU A 19 23.12 0.49 24.46
N LEU A 20 22.22 -0.32 23.84
CA LEU A 20 22.13 -1.77 24.09
C LEU A 20 23.22 -2.59 23.36
N GLY A 21 24.14 -1.94 22.65
CA GLY A 21 25.27 -2.58 21.97
C GLY A 21 24.92 -3.20 20.61
N PHE A 22 23.79 -2.84 19.99
CA PHE A 22 23.45 -3.33 18.66
C PHE A 22 24.12 -2.48 17.56
N ALA A 23 24.64 -3.15 16.54
CA ALA A 23 24.73 -2.59 15.21
C ALA A 23 23.35 -2.72 14.52
N TRP A 24 22.97 -1.72 13.72
CA TRP A 24 21.68 -1.71 13.05
C TRP A 24 21.81 -1.24 11.60
N ALA A 25 20.92 -1.72 10.77
CA ALA A 25 20.71 -1.24 9.40
C ALA A 25 19.22 -1.19 9.11
N TYR A 26 18.77 -0.20 8.31
CA TYR A 26 17.43 -0.21 7.78
C TYR A 26 17.39 0.24 6.32
N ARG A 27 16.37 -0.24 5.62
CA ARG A 27 16.05 0.14 4.25
C ARG A 27 14.54 0.28 4.09
N VAL A 28 14.12 1.31 3.35
CA VAL A 28 12.74 1.36 2.85
C VAL A 28 12.63 0.39 1.69
N ILE A 29 11.71 -0.55 1.77
CA ILE A 29 11.47 -1.58 0.75
C ILE A 29 10.08 -1.44 0.20
N ASP A 30 9.94 -1.49 -1.14
CA ASP A 30 8.67 -1.44 -1.85
C ASP A 30 8.25 -2.86 -2.30
N ALA A 31 7.01 -3.25 -1.98
CA ALA A 31 6.49 -4.58 -2.33
C ALA A 31 6.45 -4.84 -3.84
N ARG A 32 6.43 -3.79 -4.67
CA ARG A 32 6.48 -3.92 -6.14
C ARG A 32 7.75 -4.60 -6.65
N ALA A 33 8.85 -4.46 -5.92
CA ALA A 33 10.12 -5.13 -6.22
C ALA A 33 10.00 -6.67 -6.20
N PHE A 34 8.99 -7.19 -5.54
CA PHE A 34 8.76 -8.61 -5.28
C PHE A 34 7.61 -9.20 -6.11
N GLY A 35 7.29 -8.59 -7.24
CA GLY A 35 6.29 -9.12 -8.16
C GLY A 35 4.84 -8.76 -7.82
N ILE A 36 4.60 -8.00 -6.75
CA ILE A 36 3.25 -7.61 -6.33
C ILE A 36 2.90 -6.21 -6.87
N PRO A 37 1.78 -6.02 -7.58
CA PRO A 37 1.36 -4.71 -8.05
C PRO A 37 0.71 -3.88 -6.92
N GLN A 38 1.41 -3.72 -5.80
CA GLN A 38 1.03 -2.88 -4.67
C GLN A 38 2.18 -1.94 -4.29
N ARG A 39 1.96 -0.63 -4.34
CA ARG A 39 2.88 0.37 -3.82
C ARG A 39 2.83 0.37 -2.30
N ARG A 40 3.64 -0.49 -1.69
CA ARG A 40 3.73 -0.65 -0.24
C ARG A 40 5.18 -0.50 0.21
N GLN A 41 5.52 0.72 0.62
CA GLN A 41 6.83 1.01 1.17
C GLN A 41 6.83 0.81 2.68
N ARG A 42 7.78 0.02 3.17
CA ARG A 42 7.98 -0.25 4.60
C ARG A 42 9.43 -0.11 4.97
N VAL A 43 9.67 0.43 6.16
CA VAL A 43 10.99 0.40 6.79
C VAL A 43 11.22 -1.01 7.31
N VAL A 44 12.23 -1.68 6.78
CA VAL A 44 12.73 -2.94 7.31
C VAL A 44 14.01 -2.61 8.07
N LEU A 45 14.06 -2.97 9.35
CA LEU A 45 15.20 -2.73 10.23
C LEU A 45 15.72 -4.08 10.74
N VAL A 46 17.03 -4.27 10.64
CA VAL A 46 17.77 -5.41 11.17
C VAL A 46 18.78 -4.89 12.17
N ALA A 47 18.88 -5.56 13.32
CA ALA A 47 19.85 -5.21 14.34
C ALA A 47 20.49 -6.48 14.93
N SER A 48 21.79 -6.46 15.18
CA SER A 48 22.53 -7.58 15.74
C SER A 48 23.60 -7.06 16.70
N ARG A 49 23.94 -7.85 17.72
CA ARG A 49 25.05 -7.58 18.62
C ARG A 49 26.36 -8.20 18.15
N THR A 50 26.28 -9.22 17.34
CA THR A 50 27.42 -10.05 16.93
C THR A 50 27.75 -9.90 15.46
N GLU A 51 26.72 -9.79 14.62
CA GLU A 51 26.83 -9.80 13.16
C GLU A 51 26.62 -8.42 12.55
N ASP A 52 27.22 -8.18 11.39
CA ASP A 52 26.98 -6.97 10.62
C ASP A 52 25.60 -7.06 9.91
N PRO A 53 24.63 -6.18 10.23
CA PRO A 53 23.31 -6.22 9.59
C PRO A 53 23.29 -5.66 8.16
N ARG A 54 24.34 -4.98 7.68
CA ARG A 54 24.40 -4.33 6.37
C ARG A 54 24.24 -5.29 5.19
N PRO A 55 24.94 -6.44 5.13
CA PRO A 55 24.80 -7.37 4.01
C PRO A 55 23.38 -7.88 3.84
N VAL A 56 22.61 -8.03 4.92
CA VAL A 56 21.21 -8.47 4.87
C VAL A 56 20.38 -7.55 4.00
N LEU A 57 20.55 -6.22 4.12
CA LEU A 57 19.67 -5.24 3.47
C LEU A 57 20.30 -4.56 2.24
N PHE A 58 21.63 -4.52 2.11
CA PHE A 58 22.30 -3.66 1.14
C PHE A 58 23.14 -4.39 0.10
N ALA A 59 23.39 -5.69 0.24
CA ALA A 59 24.21 -6.43 -0.71
C ALA A 59 23.65 -6.44 -2.15
N CYS A 60 22.35 -6.21 -2.29
CA CYS A 60 21.69 -6.17 -3.60
C CYS A 60 20.88 -4.87 -3.76
N ASP A 61 20.98 -4.28 -4.95
CA ASP A 61 20.15 -3.14 -5.35
C ASP A 61 19.82 -3.22 -6.85
N ALA A 62 18.57 -3.58 -7.16
CA ALA A 62 18.12 -3.76 -8.54
C ALA A 62 17.68 -2.44 -9.21
N GLY A 63 17.61 -1.35 -8.46
CA GLY A 63 17.08 -0.07 -8.94
C GLY A 63 15.55 -0.08 -9.13
N GLU A 64 14.91 1.06 -9.02
CA GLU A 64 13.48 1.20 -9.24
C GLU A 64 13.16 1.27 -10.74
N THR A 65 12.14 0.53 -11.17
CA THR A 65 11.59 0.61 -12.52
C THR A 65 10.08 0.70 -12.43
N LEU A 66 9.56 1.91 -12.62
CA LEU A 66 8.12 2.17 -12.58
C LEU A 66 7.61 2.41 -14.00
N PRO A 67 6.43 1.91 -14.35
CA PRO A 67 5.82 2.24 -15.63
C PRO A 67 5.37 3.70 -15.65
N ASP A 68 5.56 4.36 -16.78
CA ASP A 68 4.89 5.60 -17.08
C ASP A 68 3.38 5.38 -17.25
N PHE A 69 2.61 6.44 -17.06
CA PHE A 69 1.18 6.36 -17.29
C PHE A 69 0.88 6.03 -18.75
N SER A 70 -0.06 5.12 -18.92
CA SER A 70 -0.69 4.81 -20.21
C SER A 70 -2.18 4.54 -19.97
N SER A 71 -3.03 4.93 -20.92
CA SER A 71 -4.48 4.65 -20.84
C SER A 71 -4.82 3.16 -20.81
N ARG A 72 -3.88 2.28 -21.11
CA ARG A 72 -4.05 0.81 -21.00
C ARG A 72 -3.81 0.27 -19.59
N LEU A 73 -3.21 1.08 -18.70
CA LEU A 73 -2.85 0.65 -17.35
C LEU A 73 -3.92 1.04 -16.34
N LEU A 74 -4.20 0.15 -15.41
CA LEU A 74 -5.03 0.47 -14.26
C LEU A 74 -4.26 1.37 -13.29
N CYS A 75 -4.95 2.32 -12.67
CA CYS A 75 -4.35 3.20 -11.67
C CYS A 75 -5.08 3.09 -10.34
N GLY A 76 -4.32 2.77 -9.29
CA GLY A 76 -4.84 2.71 -7.94
C GLY A 76 -4.78 4.06 -7.22
N PHE A 77 -5.75 4.33 -6.34
CA PHE A 77 -5.81 5.54 -5.53
C PHE A 77 -6.54 5.33 -4.20
N TYR A 78 -6.38 6.28 -3.27
CA TYR A 78 -7.15 6.29 -2.02
C TYR A 78 -8.38 7.20 -2.14
N TRP A 79 -9.55 6.62 -2.30
CA TRP A 79 -10.81 7.39 -2.29
C TRP A 79 -11.13 8.02 -0.93
N THR A 80 -10.46 7.60 0.16
CA THR A 80 -10.58 8.23 1.48
C THR A 80 -9.74 9.50 1.65
N GLU A 81 -8.89 9.79 0.69
CA GLU A 81 -8.04 10.98 0.61
C GLU A 81 -8.57 11.98 -0.41
N GLY A 82 -7.73 12.69 -1.12
CA GLY A 82 -8.12 13.60 -2.20
C GLY A 82 -7.96 15.09 -1.88
N LEU A 83 -7.60 15.46 -0.64
CA LEU A 83 -7.36 16.86 -0.27
C LEU A 83 -5.86 17.20 -0.20
N ARG A 84 -5.06 16.33 0.41
CA ARG A 84 -3.61 16.53 0.64
C ARG A 84 -2.74 15.46 -0.01
N GLY A 85 -3.36 14.44 -0.53
CA GLY A 85 -2.71 13.30 -1.16
C GLY A 85 -3.72 12.44 -1.88
N LEU A 86 -3.25 11.59 -2.75
CA LEU A 86 -4.07 10.71 -3.57
C LEU A 86 -3.69 9.24 -3.40
N GLY A 87 -2.47 9.00 -2.96
CA GLY A 87 -1.93 7.63 -2.93
C GLY A 87 -1.78 7.01 -4.31
N TRP A 88 -1.66 7.83 -5.37
CA TRP A 88 -1.63 7.40 -6.77
C TRP A 88 -0.58 6.33 -7.06
N ALA A 89 -0.96 5.30 -7.79
CA ALA A 89 -0.05 4.25 -8.24
C ALA A 89 -0.44 3.78 -9.65
N VAL A 90 0.46 3.96 -10.61
CA VAL A 90 0.30 3.47 -11.98
C VAL A 90 0.58 1.97 -12.01
N ASP A 91 -0.27 1.21 -12.66
CA ASP A 91 -0.20 -0.24 -12.79
C ASP A 91 -0.01 -0.96 -11.43
N ALA A 92 -0.58 -0.40 -10.39
CA ALA A 92 -0.53 -0.92 -9.02
C ALA A 92 -1.67 -0.32 -8.18
N VAL A 93 -1.96 -0.92 -7.04
CA VAL A 93 -2.78 -0.28 -6.01
C VAL A 93 -1.87 0.42 -4.98
N PRO A 94 -2.35 1.49 -4.29
CA PRO A 94 -1.67 1.99 -3.11
C PRO A 94 -1.69 0.96 -1.98
N THR A 95 -0.95 1.23 -0.91
CA THR A 95 -0.90 0.36 0.28
C THR A 95 -2.30 -0.01 0.77
N LEU A 96 -2.59 -1.30 0.90
CA LEU A 96 -3.83 -1.77 1.50
C LEU A 96 -3.92 -1.29 2.95
N LYS A 97 -5.05 -0.70 3.31
CA LYS A 97 -5.34 -0.18 4.65
C LYS A 97 -6.30 -1.11 5.37
N GLY A 98 -6.11 -1.29 6.68
CA GLY A 98 -6.99 -2.12 7.52
C GLY A 98 -8.40 -1.53 7.78
N GLY A 99 -8.77 -0.45 7.10
CA GLY A 99 -10.03 0.25 7.31
C GLY A 99 -9.97 1.32 8.41
N SER A 100 -11.13 1.87 8.76
CA SER A 100 -11.26 2.87 9.81
C SER A 100 -11.21 2.23 11.21
N THR A 101 -11.02 3.05 12.24
CA THR A 101 -11.07 2.63 13.66
C THR A 101 -12.41 1.99 14.04
N ILE A 102 -13.49 2.34 13.35
CA ILE A 102 -14.83 1.78 13.56
C ILE A 102 -15.12 0.57 12.66
N GLY A 103 -14.09 -0.02 12.05
CA GLY A 103 -14.18 -1.29 11.30
C GLY A 103 -14.80 -1.17 9.90
N ILE A 104 -14.91 0.04 9.34
CA ILE A 104 -15.38 0.22 7.96
C ILE A 104 -14.22 -0.11 6.99
N PRO A 105 -14.37 -1.09 6.08
CA PRO A 105 -13.37 -1.39 5.07
C PRO A 105 -13.08 -0.17 4.19
N SER A 106 -11.81 -0.01 3.83
CA SER A 106 -11.37 1.03 2.91
C SER A 106 -10.48 0.42 1.81
N PRO A 107 -11.07 -0.43 0.93
CA PRO A 107 -10.33 -0.95 -0.21
C PRO A 107 -9.80 0.20 -1.07
N PRO A 108 -8.69 0.02 -1.79
CA PRO A 108 -8.21 1.04 -2.73
C PRO A 108 -9.23 1.24 -3.86
N GLY A 109 -9.34 2.46 -4.35
CA GLY A 109 -10.00 2.72 -5.63
C GLY A 109 -9.09 2.30 -6.79
N ILE A 110 -9.69 1.83 -7.86
CA ILE A 110 -9.02 1.49 -9.12
C ILE A 110 -9.73 2.25 -10.24
N TRP A 111 -8.99 3.07 -10.93
CA TRP A 111 -9.44 3.73 -12.16
C TRP A 111 -8.97 2.93 -13.37
N ASP A 112 -9.88 2.66 -14.26
CA ASP A 112 -9.62 2.06 -15.56
C ASP A 112 -9.86 3.10 -16.66
N PRO A 113 -8.81 3.66 -17.25
CA PRO A 113 -8.95 4.68 -18.29
C PRO A 113 -9.56 4.16 -19.59
N LEU A 114 -9.55 2.83 -19.84
CA LEU A 114 -10.10 2.24 -21.06
C LEU A 114 -11.63 2.21 -21.08
N ASP A 115 -12.24 1.90 -19.96
CA ASP A 115 -13.69 1.77 -19.82
C ASP A 115 -14.30 2.86 -18.93
N HIS A 116 -13.48 3.83 -18.50
CA HIS A 116 -13.88 4.95 -17.64
C HIS A 116 -14.53 4.50 -16.32
N SER A 117 -14.13 3.35 -15.80
CA SER A 117 -14.70 2.78 -14.58
C SER A 117 -13.92 3.14 -13.34
N ILE A 118 -14.64 3.31 -12.22
CA ILE A 118 -14.07 3.49 -10.88
C ILE A 118 -14.56 2.33 -10.01
N THR A 119 -13.63 1.49 -9.61
CA THR A 119 -13.95 0.22 -8.93
C THR A 119 -13.09 0.02 -7.67
N THR A 120 -13.36 -1.06 -6.95
CA THR A 120 -12.53 -1.59 -5.86
C THR A 120 -12.27 -3.06 -6.10
N PRO A 121 -11.12 -3.62 -5.66
CA PRO A 121 -10.83 -5.04 -5.83
C PRO A 121 -11.68 -5.92 -4.90
N ASP A 122 -11.81 -7.19 -5.25
CA ASP A 122 -12.30 -8.23 -4.35
C ASP A 122 -11.31 -8.47 -3.20
N ILE A 123 -11.81 -8.96 -2.05
CA ILE A 123 -10.97 -9.27 -0.90
C ILE A 123 -9.93 -10.35 -1.21
N ARG A 124 -10.26 -11.33 -2.06
CA ARG A 124 -9.34 -12.38 -2.50
C ARG A 124 -8.16 -11.82 -3.29
N ASP A 125 -8.42 -10.83 -4.17
CA ASP A 125 -7.34 -10.11 -4.84
C ASP A 125 -6.53 -9.24 -3.86
N ALA A 126 -7.15 -8.70 -2.81
CA ALA A 126 -6.43 -7.99 -1.77
C ALA A 126 -5.49 -8.90 -0.97
N GLU A 127 -5.89 -10.13 -0.69
CA GLU A 127 -5.03 -11.17 -0.08
C GLU A 127 -3.84 -11.48 -0.99
N ARG A 128 -4.09 -11.73 -2.27
CA ARG A 128 -3.04 -11.94 -3.28
C ARG A 128 -2.10 -10.74 -3.44
N LEU A 129 -2.61 -9.52 -3.31
CA LEU A 129 -1.80 -8.28 -3.29
C LEU A 129 -0.89 -8.17 -2.05
N GLN A 130 -1.06 -9.01 -1.04
CA GLN A 130 -0.10 -9.17 0.07
C GLN A 130 0.78 -10.42 -0.09
N GLY A 131 0.53 -11.25 -1.12
CA GLY A 131 1.23 -12.50 -1.38
C GLY A 131 0.64 -13.71 -0.65
N PHE A 132 -0.56 -13.60 -0.09
CA PHE A 132 -1.32 -14.75 0.42
C PHE A 132 -2.08 -15.44 -0.70
N ASP A 133 -2.44 -16.68 -0.47
CA ASP A 133 -3.42 -17.37 -1.29
C ASP A 133 -4.81 -16.71 -1.15
N GLU A 134 -5.65 -16.91 -2.13
CA GLU A 134 -7.05 -16.48 -2.08
C GLU A 134 -7.79 -17.19 -0.93
N ASP A 135 -8.68 -16.45 -0.28
CA ASP A 135 -9.44 -16.88 0.89
C ASP A 135 -8.62 -17.21 2.15
N TRP A 136 -7.35 -16.78 2.19
CA TRP A 136 -6.49 -16.92 3.39
C TRP A 136 -7.14 -16.40 4.67
N THR A 137 -7.89 -15.31 4.59
CA THR A 137 -8.57 -14.72 5.74
C THR A 137 -10.03 -15.17 5.87
N ALA A 138 -10.52 -16.08 5.02
CA ALA A 138 -11.91 -16.55 5.08
C ALA A 138 -12.29 -17.17 6.42
N PRO A 139 -11.45 -18.00 7.07
CA PRO A 139 -11.81 -18.59 8.38
C PRO A 139 -12.08 -17.55 9.48
N ALA A 140 -11.60 -16.32 9.34
CA ALA A 140 -11.85 -15.27 10.34
C ALA A 140 -13.34 -14.88 10.45
N ILE A 141 -14.16 -15.13 9.42
CA ILE A 141 -15.60 -14.81 9.47
C ILE A 141 -16.42 -15.84 10.28
N ASP A 142 -15.85 -17.00 10.53
CA ASP A 142 -16.50 -18.07 11.32
C ASP A 142 -16.35 -17.82 12.83
N VAL A 143 -15.53 -16.82 13.22
CA VAL A 143 -15.37 -16.43 14.61
C VAL A 143 -16.55 -15.57 15.06
N GLU A 144 -17.19 -15.93 16.15
CA GLU A 144 -18.35 -15.22 16.70
C GLU A 144 -18.04 -13.74 16.93
N GLY A 145 -18.95 -12.87 16.52
CA GLY A 145 -18.80 -11.41 16.60
C GLY A 145 -17.93 -10.76 15.53
N VAL A 146 -17.26 -11.54 14.69
CA VAL A 146 -16.44 -11.02 13.59
C VAL A 146 -17.31 -10.70 12.37
N ARG A 147 -17.15 -9.48 11.85
CA ARG A 147 -17.83 -9.03 10.63
C ARG A 147 -16.98 -9.30 9.39
N ARG A 148 -17.60 -9.52 8.24
CA ARG A 148 -16.89 -9.70 6.93
C ARG A 148 -15.86 -8.61 6.66
N GLY A 149 -16.08 -7.37 7.10
CA GLY A 149 -15.12 -6.27 6.98
C GLY A 149 -13.79 -6.48 7.72
N HIS A 150 -13.71 -7.41 8.69
CA HIS A 150 -12.48 -7.74 9.40
C HIS A 150 -11.40 -8.35 8.48
N ARG A 151 -11.78 -9.05 7.42
CA ARG A 151 -10.82 -9.56 6.42
C ARG A 151 -9.94 -8.44 5.89
N TRP A 152 -10.53 -7.28 5.55
CA TRP A 152 -9.77 -6.10 5.11
C TRP A 152 -8.79 -5.58 6.16
N LYS A 153 -9.16 -5.65 7.45
CA LYS A 153 -8.27 -5.25 8.55
C LYS A 153 -7.07 -6.21 8.67
N LEU A 154 -7.31 -7.50 8.57
CA LEU A 154 -6.25 -8.51 8.59
C LEU A 154 -5.28 -8.31 7.42
N VAL A 155 -5.79 -8.23 6.20
CA VAL A 155 -4.99 -8.02 4.99
C VAL A 155 -4.22 -6.70 5.04
N GLY A 156 -4.86 -5.61 5.45
CA GLY A 156 -4.21 -4.29 5.50
C GLY A 156 -3.07 -4.21 6.52
N ASN A 157 -3.17 -4.96 7.63
CA ASN A 157 -2.15 -5.00 8.68
C ASN A 157 -1.05 -6.05 8.41
N ALA A 158 -1.28 -6.98 7.50
CA ALA A 158 -0.32 -8.03 7.19
C ALA A 158 0.99 -7.50 6.60
N VAL A 159 2.06 -8.24 6.78
CA VAL A 159 3.33 -8.06 6.06
C VAL A 159 3.17 -8.71 4.68
N SER A 160 3.77 -8.10 3.65
CA SER A 160 3.82 -8.74 2.33
C SER A 160 4.68 -10.00 2.39
N VAL A 161 4.09 -11.16 2.06
CA VAL A 161 4.73 -12.47 2.17
C VAL A 161 6.06 -12.55 1.42
N PRO A 162 6.17 -12.15 0.13
CA PRO A 162 7.44 -12.24 -0.59
C PRO A 162 8.54 -11.33 -0.01
N VAL A 163 8.17 -10.20 0.62
CA VAL A 163 9.14 -9.34 1.33
C VAL A 163 9.65 -10.06 2.59
N ALA A 164 8.76 -10.72 3.34
CA ALA A 164 9.14 -11.47 4.52
C ALA A 164 10.02 -12.69 4.19
N GLU A 165 9.69 -13.43 3.14
CA GLU A 165 10.50 -14.55 2.64
C GLU A 165 11.88 -14.11 2.19
N TRP A 166 11.97 -13.02 1.43
CA TRP A 166 13.25 -12.47 1.03
C TRP A 166 14.08 -12.09 2.27
N LEU A 167 13.47 -11.39 3.23
CA LEU A 167 14.18 -11.02 4.46
C LEU A 167 14.64 -12.26 5.24
N GLY A 168 13.80 -13.28 5.37
CA GLY A 168 14.15 -14.55 6.02
C GLY A 168 15.37 -15.22 5.36
N ARG A 169 15.39 -15.33 4.03
CA ARG A 169 16.54 -15.86 3.27
C ARG A 169 17.79 -15.02 3.49
N ARG A 170 17.68 -13.69 3.50
CA ARG A 170 18.81 -12.78 3.74
C ARG A 170 19.35 -12.86 5.17
N LEU A 171 18.51 -13.20 6.14
CA LEU A 171 18.93 -13.41 7.53
C LEU A 171 19.67 -14.75 7.72
N THR A 172 19.28 -15.80 6.97
CA THR A 172 19.97 -17.11 7.04
C THR A 172 21.25 -17.16 6.23
N ASP A 173 21.33 -16.41 5.14
CA ASP A 173 22.52 -16.29 4.31
C ASP A 173 22.76 -14.82 3.93
N PRO A 174 23.45 -14.06 4.80
CA PRO A 174 23.75 -12.64 4.56
C PRO A 174 24.95 -12.44 3.62
N SER A 175 25.05 -13.22 2.54
CA SER A 175 26.12 -13.14 1.55
C SER A 175 26.15 -11.78 0.83
N GLY A 176 27.32 -11.36 0.38
CA GLY A 176 27.58 -10.16 -0.40
C GLY A 176 28.26 -9.04 0.38
N ASP A 177 28.71 -8.03 -0.35
CA ASP A 177 29.45 -6.91 0.20
C ASP A 177 28.55 -5.96 0.99
N ALA A 178 29.12 -5.40 2.06
CA ALA A 178 28.48 -4.39 2.90
C ALA A 178 29.01 -2.99 2.52
N PRO A 179 28.23 -2.19 1.76
CA PRO A 179 28.70 -0.87 1.37
C PRO A 179 28.92 0.05 2.58
N SER A 180 29.93 0.90 2.52
CA SER A 180 30.37 1.72 3.67
C SER A 180 29.45 2.90 3.97
N GLY A 181 28.94 3.58 2.98
CA GLY A 181 28.09 4.77 3.16
C GLY A 181 28.84 6.03 3.60
N ASN A 182 28.08 7.15 3.66
CA ASN A 182 28.60 8.45 4.09
C ASN A 182 28.07 8.80 5.49
N PRO A 183 28.86 9.51 6.33
CA PRO A 183 28.37 9.93 7.65
C PRO A 183 27.05 10.70 7.57
N LEU A 184 26.06 10.30 8.37
CA LEU A 184 24.79 11.00 8.47
C LEU A 184 24.98 12.29 9.28
N LYS A 185 24.64 13.44 8.68
CA LYS A 185 24.72 14.74 9.36
C LYS A 185 23.66 14.85 10.46
N THR A 186 24.03 15.36 11.62
CA THR A 186 23.21 15.48 12.83
C THR A 186 21.99 16.31 12.52
N ALA A 187 21.28 16.66 12.02
CA ALA A 187 20.06 17.44 11.75
C ALA A 187 19.44 17.15 10.38
N ALA A 188 20.02 16.20 9.65
CA ALA A 188 19.44 15.82 8.37
C ALA A 188 18.20 14.93 8.56
N PRO A 189 17.21 15.01 7.66
CA PRO A 189 16.12 14.05 7.63
C PRO A 189 16.67 12.63 7.47
N TRP A 190 16.03 11.65 8.13
CA TRP A 190 16.39 10.26 7.96
C TRP A 190 16.22 9.81 6.50
N PRO A 191 17.28 9.28 5.86
CA PRO A 191 17.23 8.83 4.46
C PRO A 191 16.39 7.56 4.30
N ARG A 192 16.25 7.08 3.06
CA ARG A 192 15.55 5.81 2.76
C ARG A 192 16.31 4.58 3.25
N ALA A 193 17.63 4.70 3.44
CA ALA A 193 18.48 3.65 3.95
C ALA A 193 19.62 4.25 4.79
N ALA A 194 19.90 3.63 5.92
CA ALA A 194 21.01 4.00 6.78
C ALA A 194 21.42 2.79 7.64
N TRP A 195 22.60 2.89 8.20
CA TRP A 195 23.12 1.93 9.16
C TRP A 195 23.95 2.64 10.24
N GLY A 196 24.21 1.95 11.33
CA GLY A 196 25.04 2.51 12.37
C GLY A 196 25.33 1.52 13.49
N SER A 197 26.23 1.95 14.36
CA SER A 197 26.56 1.25 15.62
C SER A 197 27.02 2.27 16.65
N LYS A 198 26.76 2.01 17.92
CA LYS A 198 27.01 2.96 19.00
C LYS A 198 26.40 4.33 18.65
N ALA A 199 27.20 5.41 18.71
CA ALA A 199 26.74 6.77 18.42
C ALA A 199 26.95 7.21 16.95
N LYS A 200 27.39 6.33 16.05
CA LYS A 200 27.67 6.65 14.64
C LYS A 200 26.55 6.17 13.73
N ALA A 201 26.15 7.01 12.79
CA ALA A 201 25.18 6.68 11.75
C ALA A 201 25.70 7.09 10.37
N TYR A 202 25.37 6.28 9.37
CA TYR A 202 25.80 6.46 7.98
C TYR A 202 24.60 6.33 7.06
N THR A 203 24.52 7.20 6.07
CA THR A 203 23.54 7.09 4.97
C THR A 203 24.13 6.24 3.86
N ILE A 204 23.26 5.52 3.17
CA ILE A 204 23.63 4.73 2.00
C ILE A 204 22.65 5.02 0.85
N ASP A 205 23.21 5.13 -0.35
CA ASP A 205 22.41 5.37 -1.54
C ASP A 205 22.05 4.03 -2.19
N VAL A 206 20.88 3.54 -1.83
CA VAL A 206 20.24 2.36 -2.43
C VAL A 206 18.77 2.65 -2.69
N SER A 207 18.25 2.04 -3.72
CA SER A 207 16.84 2.16 -4.11
C SER A 207 15.90 1.47 -3.11
N THR A 208 14.60 1.60 -3.29
CA THR A 208 13.62 0.82 -2.50
C THR A 208 13.44 -0.62 -3.03
N TRP A 209 14.17 -0.99 -4.08
CA TRP A 209 14.08 -2.27 -4.77
C TRP A 209 15.38 -3.09 -4.59
N PRO A 210 15.49 -3.90 -3.53
CA PRO A 210 16.65 -4.77 -3.35
C PRO A 210 16.75 -5.86 -4.42
N VAL A 211 15.62 -6.26 -4.96
CA VAL A 211 15.49 -7.26 -6.03
C VAL A 211 14.50 -6.76 -7.07
N ARG A 212 14.47 -7.41 -8.23
CA ARG A 212 13.46 -7.20 -9.26
C ARG A 212 12.88 -8.54 -9.68
N MET A 213 11.76 -8.91 -9.07
CA MET A 213 11.02 -10.10 -9.48
C MET A 213 10.10 -9.78 -10.66
N GLN A 214 9.82 -10.78 -11.48
CA GLN A 214 8.86 -10.65 -12.57
C GLN A 214 7.48 -10.28 -12.00
N ARG A 215 6.82 -9.31 -12.64
CA ARG A 215 5.54 -8.78 -12.22
C ARG A 215 4.54 -8.81 -13.37
N SER A 216 3.35 -9.31 -13.11
CA SER A 216 2.20 -9.07 -13.98
C SER A 216 1.69 -7.63 -13.81
N GLY A 217 1.14 -7.03 -14.85
CA GLY A 217 0.40 -5.79 -14.75
C GLY A 217 -0.80 -5.93 -13.81
N LEU A 218 -1.25 -4.83 -13.20
CA LEU A 218 -2.38 -4.88 -12.26
C LEU A 218 -3.63 -5.48 -12.91
N ARG A 219 -3.89 -5.19 -14.19
CA ARG A 219 -5.05 -5.72 -14.94
C ARG A 219 -5.03 -7.24 -15.03
N GLU A 220 -3.88 -7.83 -15.30
CA GLU A 220 -3.70 -9.28 -15.39
C GLU A 220 -3.62 -9.95 -14.02
N PHE A 221 -3.12 -9.22 -13.04
CA PHE A 221 -3.00 -9.72 -11.67
C PHE A 221 -4.34 -9.93 -11.01
N LEU A 222 -5.32 -9.03 -11.21
CA LEU A 222 -6.67 -9.12 -10.64
C LEU A 222 -7.45 -10.25 -11.32
N ARG A 223 -7.84 -11.27 -10.55
CA ARG A 223 -8.55 -12.46 -11.04
C ARG A 223 -10.04 -12.43 -10.76
N PHE A 224 -10.45 -11.67 -9.74
CA PHE A 224 -11.83 -11.64 -9.27
C PHE A 224 -12.56 -10.39 -9.77
N PRO A 225 -13.90 -10.41 -9.81
CA PRO A 225 -14.69 -9.26 -10.22
C PRO A 225 -14.39 -8.03 -9.37
N ARG A 226 -14.17 -6.91 -10.03
CA ARG A 226 -14.06 -5.60 -9.38
C ARG A 226 -15.47 -5.06 -9.10
N TYR A 227 -15.65 -4.40 -7.98
CA TYR A 227 -16.94 -3.81 -7.59
C TYR A 227 -16.94 -2.30 -7.83
N PRO A 228 -18.02 -1.72 -8.38
CA PRO A 228 -18.15 -0.27 -8.49
C PRO A 228 -17.93 0.41 -7.14
N LEU A 229 -17.14 1.49 -7.10
CA LEU A 229 -17.00 2.32 -5.90
C LEU A 229 -18.37 2.91 -5.56
N SER A 230 -18.83 2.78 -4.31
CA SER A 230 -20.15 3.22 -3.90
C SER A 230 -20.36 4.73 -4.13
N HIS A 231 -21.59 5.16 -4.42
CA HIS A 231 -21.94 6.57 -4.60
C HIS A 231 -21.42 7.44 -3.46
N ARG A 232 -21.61 7.03 -2.20
CA ARG A 232 -21.16 7.77 -1.01
C ARG A 232 -19.63 7.95 -1.00
N ALA A 233 -18.88 6.92 -1.34
CA ALA A 233 -17.42 6.96 -1.37
C ALA A 233 -16.92 7.85 -2.53
N ALA A 234 -17.45 7.66 -3.72
CA ALA A 234 -17.06 8.41 -4.91
C ALA A 234 -17.42 9.90 -4.79
N SER A 235 -18.65 10.23 -4.35
CA SER A 235 -19.08 11.60 -4.14
C SER A 235 -18.26 12.32 -3.06
N GLY A 236 -17.98 11.63 -1.94
CA GLY A 236 -17.12 12.18 -0.88
C GLY A 236 -15.68 12.42 -1.35
N PHE A 237 -15.14 11.54 -2.17
CA PHE A 237 -13.83 11.72 -2.81
C PHE A 237 -13.84 12.90 -3.78
N PHE A 238 -14.79 12.93 -4.72
CA PHE A 238 -14.89 13.98 -5.72
C PHE A 238 -14.95 15.37 -5.10
N LYS A 239 -15.81 15.58 -4.09
CA LYS A 239 -15.91 16.86 -3.36
C LYS A 239 -14.59 17.34 -2.76
N ARG A 240 -13.75 16.44 -2.26
CA ARG A 240 -12.43 16.80 -1.72
C ARG A 240 -11.41 17.07 -2.82
N ALA A 241 -11.43 16.26 -3.86
CA ALA A 241 -10.51 16.37 -4.99
C ALA A 241 -10.73 17.68 -5.77
N ASP A 242 -11.99 18.04 -5.99
CA ASP A 242 -12.41 19.24 -6.75
C ASP A 242 -11.91 20.56 -6.11
N VAL A 243 -11.83 20.62 -4.77
CA VAL A 243 -11.33 21.80 -4.05
C VAL A 243 -9.85 21.71 -3.67
N SER A 244 -9.15 20.67 -4.10
CA SER A 244 -7.76 20.45 -3.74
C SER A 244 -6.80 21.16 -4.69
N CYS A 245 -5.57 21.39 -4.22
CA CYS A 245 -4.46 21.87 -5.05
C CYS A 245 -3.66 20.70 -5.67
N LEU A 246 -4.21 19.46 -5.70
CA LEU A 246 -3.54 18.30 -6.27
C LEU A 246 -3.63 18.32 -7.78
N SER A 247 -2.54 17.93 -8.44
CA SER A 247 -2.56 17.60 -9.87
C SER A 247 -3.06 16.17 -10.07
N PHE A 248 -3.97 16.00 -10.99
CA PHE A 248 -4.54 14.70 -11.34
C PHE A 248 -4.16 14.32 -12.77
N GLN A 249 -4.13 13.03 -13.03
CA GLN A 249 -3.97 12.53 -14.39
C GLN A 249 -5.17 12.97 -15.23
N ASP A 250 -4.91 13.38 -16.47
CA ASP A 250 -5.95 13.82 -17.41
C ASP A 250 -7.06 12.75 -17.55
N GLY A 251 -8.31 13.21 -17.53
CA GLY A 251 -9.50 12.36 -17.61
C GLY A 251 -9.94 11.76 -16.26
N PHE A 252 -9.06 11.61 -15.28
CA PHE A 252 -9.39 10.92 -14.03
C PHE A 252 -10.56 11.56 -13.26
N LEU A 253 -10.50 12.87 -12.99
CA LEU A 253 -11.59 13.54 -12.26
C LEU A 253 -12.90 13.58 -13.04
N GLN A 254 -12.82 13.66 -14.36
CA GLN A 254 -13.99 13.58 -15.22
C GLN A 254 -14.66 12.22 -15.09
N ASP A 255 -13.89 11.13 -15.11
CA ASP A 255 -14.41 9.77 -14.95
C ASP A 255 -14.97 9.53 -13.54
N VAL A 256 -14.36 10.10 -12.50
CA VAL A 256 -14.90 10.06 -11.14
C VAL A 256 -16.26 10.77 -11.09
N LYS A 257 -16.41 11.94 -11.72
CA LYS A 257 -17.68 12.67 -11.80
C LYS A 257 -18.76 11.86 -12.52
N LEU A 258 -18.44 11.32 -13.70
CA LEU A 258 -19.35 10.45 -14.47
C LEU A 258 -19.76 9.22 -13.65
N HIS A 259 -18.84 8.64 -12.90
CA HIS A 259 -19.13 7.52 -12.01
C HIS A 259 -20.08 7.92 -10.88
N VAL A 260 -19.89 9.09 -10.24
CA VAL A 260 -20.83 9.62 -9.22
C VAL A 260 -22.22 9.74 -9.78
N ASP A 261 -22.38 10.35 -10.98
CA ASP A 261 -23.67 10.56 -11.62
C ASP A 261 -24.35 9.23 -12.00
N ARG A 262 -23.58 8.24 -12.46
CA ARG A 262 -24.05 6.89 -12.78
C ARG A 262 -24.55 6.16 -11.52
N MET A 263 -23.79 6.24 -10.43
CA MET A 263 -24.14 5.59 -9.17
C MET A 263 -25.34 6.25 -8.48
N ALA A 264 -25.54 7.56 -8.60
CA ALA A 264 -26.73 8.25 -8.10
C ALA A 264 -28.00 7.67 -8.73
N ARG A 265 -28.03 7.57 -10.07
CA ARG A 265 -29.19 7.00 -10.79
C ARG A 265 -29.49 5.55 -10.38
N SER A 266 -28.48 4.74 -10.11
CA SER A 266 -28.68 3.36 -9.66
C SER A 266 -29.29 3.26 -8.26
N VAL A 267 -28.97 4.20 -7.37
CA VAL A 267 -29.56 4.31 -6.03
C VAL A 267 -31.04 4.70 -6.13
N ASP A 268 -31.37 5.70 -6.95
CA ASP A 268 -32.75 6.15 -7.17
C ASP A 268 -33.65 5.05 -7.73
N LEU A 269 -33.14 4.30 -8.72
CA LEU A 269 -33.87 3.16 -9.30
C LEU A 269 -34.08 2.04 -8.26
N SER A 270 -33.10 1.77 -7.41
CA SER A 270 -33.24 0.77 -6.35
C SER A 270 -34.25 1.19 -5.28
N HIS A 271 -34.32 2.48 -4.99
CA HIS A 271 -35.30 3.04 -4.04
C HIS A 271 -36.70 2.98 -4.60
N ALA A 272 -36.89 3.40 -5.84
CA ALA A 272 -38.19 3.32 -6.56
C ALA A 272 -38.70 1.88 -6.65
N ALA A 273 -37.82 0.91 -6.91
CA ALA A 273 -38.18 -0.50 -6.96
C ALA A 273 -38.58 -1.07 -5.57
N LYS A 274 -37.99 -0.60 -4.50
CA LYS A 274 -38.36 -0.97 -3.12
C LYS A 274 -39.71 -0.39 -2.71
N VAL A 275 -39.99 0.87 -3.07
CA VAL A 275 -41.29 1.53 -2.80
C VAL A 275 -42.41 0.81 -3.52
N ARG A 276 -42.24 0.46 -4.81
CA ARG A 276 -43.24 -0.29 -5.56
C ARG A 276 -43.55 -1.70 -5.04
N ARG A 277 -42.60 -2.34 -4.34
CA ARG A 277 -42.81 -3.65 -3.70
C ARG A 277 -43.51 -3.56 -2.33
N GLN A 278 -43.64 -2.36 -1.75
CA GLN A 278 -44.28 -2.13 -0.47
C GLN A 278 -45.70 -1.56 -0.60
N GLU A 279 -46.12 -1.19 -1.83
CA GLU A 279 -47.54 -0.84 -2.10
C GLU A 279 -48.38 -2.14 -2.06
N PRO A 280 -49.35 -2.28 -1.13
CA PRO A 280 -50.22 -3.43 -1.13
C PRO A 280 -51.04 -3.41 -2.43
N ALA A 281 -51.13 -4.55 -3.10
CA ALA A 281 -52.07 -4.72 -4.19
C ALA A 281 -53.47 -4.42 -3.63
N CYS A 282 -54.02 -3.28 -4.00
CA CYS A 282 -55.43 -2.99 -3.76
C CYS A 282 -56.25 -4.01 -4.53
N ALA A 283 -56.89 -4.93 -3.78
CA ALA A 283 -57.90 -5.83 -4.27
C ALA A 283 -59.23 -5.08 -4.41
#